data_b301dfeea6ad952f41a5b2f452125541
#
_entry.id   b301dfeea6ad952f41a5b2f452125541
#
_cell.length_a   1.000
_cell.length_b   1.000
_cell.length_c   1.000
_cell.angle_alpha   90.00
_cell.angle_beta   90.00
_cell.angle_gamma   90.00
#
_symmetry.space_group_name_H-M   'P 1'
#
loop_
_entity.id
_entity.type
_entity.pdbx_description
1 polymer ?
#
loop_
_entity_poly.entity_id
_entity_poly.type
_entity_poly.pdbx_seq_one_letter_code
_entity_poly.pdbx_strand_id
1 'polypeptide(L)'
;VLDISGYAPACSLLNPEQYATMSDYLDRAREFSRRLVEIYADELVAVGLYGSAARGEYRDGSSDLNVLVIVRELDAERLRRGSALAGEWVEAGNPPPLMFSEDEWRGSADAFPIEYSDIADAHLVLHGNDIFAGIEVRWKDLRLICEHELKSKKIALRERYLLAAETPAELGMLLTSSISTFVALFRAMHRLGGTTPPVDSRTVITQLAGTASFDPDPFLRVLTARDEGTPLSPAADDPVATGYLAGITVASDWLDGLSGPPVVGSGTS
;
A
#
# COMPACT_ATOMS: atom_id res chain seq x y z
N VAL A 1 26.73 -10.59 8.70
CA VAL A 1 26.56 -9.14 8.81
C VAL A 1 25.41 -8.79 7.89
N LEU A 2 24.26 -8.40 8.46
CA LEU A 2 23.07 -8.03 7.72
C LEU A 2 23.39 -6.79 6.86
N ASP A 3 23.33 -6.92 5.53
CA ASP A 3 23.37 -5.75 4.66
C ASP A 3 21.98 -5.07 4.69
N ILE A 4 21.90 -4.00 5.47
CA ILE A 4 20.72 -3.15 5.62
C ILE A 4 20.92 -1.80 4.92
N SER A 5 21.81 -1.73 3.93
CA SER A 5 22.19 -0.47 3.26
C SER A 5 20.97 0.24 2.63
N GLY A 6 19.95 -0.50 2.20
CA GLY A 6 18.67 0.05 1.74
C GLY A 6 17.81 0.69 2.85
N TYR A 7 18.07 0.36 4.13
CA TYR A 7 17.36 0.92 5.32
C TYR A 7 18.18 1.92 6.11
N ALA A 8 19.35 2.30 5.65
CA ALA A 8 20.29 3.11 6.42
C ALA A 8 19.71 4.38 7.07
N PRO A 9 18.75 5.11 6.48
CA PRO A 9 18.14 6.27 7.16
C PRO A 9 17.15 5.90 8.27
N ALA A 10 16.49 4.73 8.19
CA ALA A 10 15.43 4.35 9.12
C ALA A 10 15.96 3.60 10.36
N CYS A 11 17.03 2.83 10.21
CA CYS A 11 17.56 1.97 11.27
C CYS A 11 18.15 2.73 12.48
N SER A 12 18.65 3.94 12.29
CA SER A 12 19.31 4.71 13.38
C SER A 12 18.33 5.27 14.41
N LEU A 13 17.03 5.20 14.15
CA LEU A 13 15.97 5.75 15.02
C LEU A 13 15.10 4.66 15.68
N LEU A 14 15.32 3.38 15.36
CA LEU A 14 14.53 2.27 15.88
C LEU A 14 14.99 1.89 17.31
N ASN A 15 14.01 1.56 18.15
CA ASN A 15 14.28 0.92 19.43
C ASN A 15 14.62 -0.58 19.23
N PRO A 16 15.17 -1.27 20.27
CA PRO A 16 15.58 -2.67 20.15
C PRO A 16 14.45 -3.64 19.73
N GLU A 17 13.21 -3.40 20.16
CA GLU A 17 12.04 -4.25 19.81
C GLU A 17 11.65 -4.04 18.35
N GLN A 18 11.61 -2.80 17.88
CA GLN A 18 11.34 -2.48 16.47
C GLN A 18 12.43 -3.04 15.55
N TYR A 19 13.70 -3.02 16.00
CA TYR A 19 14.80 -3.62 15.26
C TYR A 19 14.66 -5.16 15.16
N ALA A 20 14.29 -5.82 16.26
CA ALA A 20 14.05 -7.27 16.27
C ALA A 20 12.89 -7.67 15.35
N THR A 21 11.78 -6.95 15.41
CA THR A 21 10.63 -7.18 14.53
C THR A 21 11.00 -6.97 13.05
N MET A 22 11.75 -5.91 12.74
CA MET A 22 12.22 -5.64 11.39
C MET A 22 13.13 -6.77 10.86
N SER A 23 14.03 -7.28 11.70
CA SER A 23 14.89 -8.41 11.34
C SER A 23 14.08 -9.67 11.02
N ASP A 24 13.07 -9.99 11.84
CA ASP A 24 12.25 -11.19 11.66
C ASP A 24 11.47 -11.20 10.35
N TYR A 25 10.73 -10.14 10.04
CA TYR A 25 9.95 -10.12 8.79
C TYR A 25 10.83 -10.05 7.53
N LEU A 26 12.00 -9.38 7.61
CA LEU A 26 12.95 -9.37 6.50
C LEU A 26 13.57 -10.76 6.28
N ASP A 27 13.87 -11.48 7.34
CA ASP A 27 14.42 -12.83 7.23
C ASP A 27 13.39 -13.80 6.65
N ARG A 28 12.10 -13.67 7.02
CA ARG A 28 11.00 -14.41 6.39
C ARG A 28 10.87 -14.11 4.88
N ALA A 29 10.93 -12.85 4.50
CA ALA A 29 10.86 -12.44 3.09
C ALA A 29 12.07 -12.93 2.28
N ARG A 30 13.28 -12.88 2.86
CA ARG A 30 14.50 -13.41 2.25
C ARG A 30 14.48 -14.93 2.07
N GLU A 31 13.99 -15.64 3.09
CA GLU A 31 13.84 -17.10 3.01
C GLU A 31 12.85 -17.50 1.91
N PHE A 32 11.73 -16.78 1.81
CA PHE A 32 10.77 -16.97 0.72
C PHE A 32 11.43 -16.73 -0.65
N SER A 33 12.19 -15.64 -0.79
CA SER A 33 12.93 -15.32 -2.01
C SER A 33 13.98 -16.40 -2.37
N ARG A 34 14.70 -16.91 -1.38
CA ARG A 34 15.68 -17.99 -1.58
C ARG A 34 15.03 -19.26 -2.14
N ARG A 35 13.86 -19.62 -1.62
CA ARG A 35 13.10 -20.78 -2.11
C ARG A 35 12.55 -20.56 -3.52
N LEU A 36 12.19 -19.32 -3.89
CA LEU A 36 11.83 -18.99 -5.27
C LEU A 36 13.01 -19.18 -6.23
N VAL A 37 14.23 -18.84 -5.82
CA VAL A 37 15.45 -19.11 -6.60
C VAL A 37 15.62 -20.60 -6.84
N GLU A 38 15.36 -21.47 -5.86
CA GLU A 38 15.44 -22.92 -6.03
C GLU A 38 14.38 -23.47 -7.01
N ILE A 39 13.17 -22.85 -7.03
CA ILE A 39 12.07 -23.27 -7.90
C ILE A 39 12.27 -22.81 -9.34
N TYR A 40 12.67 -21.55 -9.54
CA TYR A 40 12.69 -20.93 -10.86
C TYR A 40 14.08 -20.81 -11.48
N ALA A 41 15.13 -20.89 -10.67
CA ALA A 41 16.53 -20.80 -11.12
C ALA A 41 16.75 -19.62 -12.09
N ASP A 42 17.28 -19.87 -13.28
CA ASP A 42 17.57 -18.83 -14.30
C ASP A 42 16.32 -18.15 -14.89
N GLU A 43 15.12 -18.68 -14.62
CA GLU A 43 13.87 -18.07 -15.04
C GLU A 43 13.44 -16.94 -14.10
N LEU A 44 13.96 -16.89 -12.85
CA LEU A 44 13.66 -15.83 -11.90
C LEU A 44 14.45 -14.57 -12.26
N VAL A 45 13.74 -13.48 -12.53
CA VAL A 45 14.34 -12.19 -12.92
C VAL A 45 14.56 -11.31 -11.69
N ALA A 46 13.53 -11.15 -10.87
CA ALA A 46 13.61 -10.34 -9.65
C ALA A 46 12.58 -10.77 -8.61
N VAL A 47 12.88 -10.51 -7.35
CA VAL A 47 11.93 -10.56 -6.22
C VAL A 47 12.07 -9.28 -5.43
N GLY A 48 10.93 -8.64 -5.15
CA GLY A 48 10.86 -7.41 -4.35
C GLY A 48 9.84 -7.53 -3.23
N LEU A 49 10.16 -6.99 -2.06
CA LEU A 49 9.23 -6.70 -0.99
C LEU A 49 8.70 -5.28 -1.18
N TYR A 50 7.39 -5.05 -1.05
CA TYR A 50 6.80 -3.74 -1.21
C TYR A 50 5.71 -3.46 -0.15
N GLY A 51 5.10 -2.28 -0.19
CA GLY A 51 4.05 -1.91 0.73
C GLY A 51 4.57 -1.43 2.10
N SER A 52 3.80 -1.66 3.18
CA SER A 52 4.13 -1.18 4.53
C SER A 52 5.46 -1.71 5.05
N ALA A 53 5.79 -2.96 4.75
CA ALA A 53 7.06 -3.57 5.16
C ALA A 53 8.26 -2.87 4.50
N ALA A 54 8.17 -2.53 3.22
CA ALA A 54 9.23 -1.80 2.52
C ALA A 54 9.33 -0.34 2.97
N ARG A 55 8.25 0.24 3.49
CA ARG A 55 8.26 1.60 4.07
C ARG A 55 8.72 1.66 5.52
N GLY A 56 8.96 0.51 6.16
CA GLY A 56 9.30 0.48 7.60
C GLY A 56 8.09 0.69 8.52
N GLU A 57 6.88 0.55 8.01
CA GLU A 57 5.62 0.65 8.74
C GLU A 57 5.05 -0.72 9.13
N TYR A 58 5.84 -1.80 8.98
CA TYR A 58 5.39 -3.15 9.34
C TYR A 58 5.06 -3.26 10.82
N ARG A 59 3.92 -3.85 11.13
CA ARG A 59 3.45 -4.12 12.49
C ARG A 59 3.04 -5.58 12.59
N ASP A 60 3.64 -6.30 13.51
CA ASP A 60 3.34 -7.70 13.74
C ASP A 60 1.85 -7.90 14.09
N GLY A 61 1.23 -8.93 13.50
CA GLY A 61 -0.19 -9.26 13.68
C GLY A 61 -1.19 -8.36 12.96
N SER A 62 -0.78 -7.24 12.33
CA SER A 62 -1.67 -6.34 11.60
C SER A 62 -1.17 -5.94 10.21
N SER A 63 0.07 -6.23 9.87
CA SER A 63 0.65 -5.96 8.55
C SER A 63 1.02 -7.25 7.84
N ASP A 64 0.81 -7.26 6.53
CA ASP A 64 1.17 -8.35 5.63
C ASP A 64 2.50 -8.08 4.95
N LEU A 65 3.18 -9.13 4.50
CA LEU A 65 4.37 -9.04 3.65
C LEU A 65 3.96 -9.21 2.19
N ASN A 66 4.02 -8.12 1.45
CA ASN A 66 3.67 -8.10 0.04
C ASN A 66 4.92 -8.36 -0.80
N VAL A 67 4.92 -9.47 -1.54
CA VAL A 67 6.05 -9.87 -2.39
C VAL A 67 5.65 -9.80 -3.86
N LEU A 68 6.51 -9.19 -4.66
CA LEU A 68 6.43 -9.14 -6.10
C LEU A 68 7.51 -10.06 -6.68
N VAL A 69 7.10 -10.93 -7.59
CA VAL A 69 7.96 -11.93 -8.24
C VAL A 69 7.90 -11.72 -9.74
N ILE A 70 9.03 -11.50 -10.35
CA ILE A 70 9.15 -11.36 -11.80
C ILE A 70 9.91 -12.57 -12.36
N VAL A 71 9.28 -13.25 -13.31
CA VAL A 71 9.88 -14.36 -14.06
C VAL A 71 9.99 -13.98 -15.54
N ARG A 72 10.87 -14.68 -16.29
CA ARG A 72 11.03 -14.41 -17.74
C ARG A 72 9.73 -14.55 -18.50
N GLU A 73 9.04 -15.65 -18.24
CA GLU A 73 7.74 -15.99 -18.83
C GLU A 73 6.83 -16.51 -17.72
N LEU A 74 5.53 -16.27 -17.81
CA LEU A 74 4.56 -16.73 -16.84
C LEU A 74 3.43 -17.49 -17.55
N ASP A 75 3.30 -18.78 -17.20
CA ASP A 75 2.27 -19.68 -17.70
C ASP A 75 1.74 -20.58 -16.58
N ALA A 76 0.78 -21.43 -16.91
CA ALA A 76 0.16 -22.33 -15.93
C ALA A 76 1.17 -23.32 -15.30
N GLU A 77 2.20 -23.75 -16.04
CA GLU A 77 3.22 -24.66 -15.51
C GLU A 77 4.12 -23.96 -14.50
N ARG A 78 4.54 -22.72 -14.77
CA ARG A 78 5.34 -21.92 -13.86
C ARG A 78 4.55 -21.56 -12.59
N LEU A 79 3.28 -21.21 -12.72
CA LEU A 79 2.39 -20.99 -11.56
C LEU A 79 2.26 -22.27 -10.72
N ARG A 80 2.09 -23.42 -11.35
CA ARG A 80 2.02 -24.72 -10.67
C ARG A 80 3.29 -25.03 -9.88
N ARG A 81 4.47 -24.73 -10.42
CA ARG A 81 5.77 -24.94 -9.75
C ARG A 81 5.88 -24.16 -8.44
N GLY A 82 5.38 -22.92 -8.41
CA GLY A 82 5.40 -22.05 -7.23
C GLY A 82 4.26 -22.28 -6.24
N SER A 83 3.23 -23.05 -6.61
CA SER A 83 1.97 -23.11 -5.86
C SER A 83 2.11 -23.61 -4.43
N ALA A 84 2.95 -24.60 -4.16
CA ALA A 84 3.17 -25.12 -2.81
C ALA A 84 3.81 -24.06 -1.90
N LEU A 85 4.84 -23.35 -2.37
CA LEU A 85 5.49 -22.29 -1.64
C LEU A 85 4.54 -21.10 -1.40
N ALA A 86 3.74 -20.74 -2.41
CA ALA A 86 2.71 -19.70 -2.27
C ALA A 86 1.63 -20.10 -1.25
N GLY A 87 1.24 -21.38 -1.19
CA GLY A 87 0.33 -21.91 -0.18
C GLY A 87 0.86 -21.75 1.24
N GLU A 88 2.10 -22.18 1.49
CA GLU A 88 2.77 -21.99 2.79
C GLU A 88 2.86 -20.50 3.19
N TRP A 89 3.13 -19.63 2.22
CA TRP A 89 3.19 -18.18 2.43
C TRP A 89 1.85 -17.59 2.87
N VAL A 90 0.76 -18.06 2.24
CA VAL A 90 -0.61 -17.65 2.60
C VAL A 90 -1.03 -18.23 3.97
N GLU A 91 -0.67 -19.49 4.27
CA GLU A 91 -0.92 -20.09 5.59
C GLU A 91 -0.18 -19.36 6.72
N ALA A 92 0.96 -18.73 6.40
CA ALA A 92 1.69 -17.87 7.33
C ALA A 92 1.06 -16.45 7.51
N GLY A 93 -0.13 -16.20 6.94
CA GLY A 93 -0.91 -14.98 7.10
C GLY A 93 -0.60 -13.87 6.09
N ASN A 94 0.13 -14.17 5.01
CA ASN A 94 0.46 -13.18 3.98
C ASN A 94 -0.47 -13.29 2.75
N PRO A 95 -0.64 -12.24 1.94
CA PRO A 95 -1.33 -12.36 0.66
C PRO A 95 -0.51 -13.22 -0.32
N PRO A 96 -1.17 -13.83 -1.31
CA PRO A 96 -0.46 -14.51 -2.40
C PRO A 96 0.56 -13.57 -3.03
N PRO A 97 1.77 -14.07 -3.40
CA PRO A 97 2.75 -13.25 -4.10
C PRO A 97 2.19 -12.75 -5.44
N LEU A 98 2.42 -11.49 -5.74
CA LEU A 98 2.07 -10.92 -7.03
C LEU A 98 3.10 -11.37 -8.06
N MET A 99 2.66 -12.04 -9.13
CA MET A 99 3.57 -12.57 -10.14
C MET A 99 3.31 -11.95 -11.51
N PHE A 100 4.39 -11.58 -12.20
CA PHE A 100 4.37 -11.11 -13.58
C PHE A 100 5.47 -11.80 -14.41
N SER A 101 5.25 -11.92 -15.71
CA SER A 101 6.36 -12.03 -16.64
C SER A 101 7.09 -10.68 -16.76
N GLU A 102 8.34 -10.70 -17.24
CA GLU A 102 9.11 -9.47 -17.44
C GLU A 102 8.43 -8.52 -18.42
N ASP A 103 7.82 -9.05 -19.48
CA ASP A 103 7.10 -8.24 -20.48
C ASP A 103 5.80 -7.65 -19.90
N GLU A 104 5.02 -8.41 -19.13
CA GLU A 104 3.83 -7.91 -18.43
C GLU A 104 4.22 -6.81 -17.45
N TRP A 105 5.29 -7.00 -16.67
CA TRP A 105 5.77 -5.98 -15.73
C TRP A 105 6.11 -4.67 -16.43
N ARG A 106 6.82 -4.73 -17.56
CA ARG A 106 7.19 -3.54 -18.34
C ARG A 106 6.01 -2.86 -19.02
N GLY A 107 4.96 -3.62 -19.33
CA GLY A 107 3.82 -3.13 -20.11
C GLY A 107 2.62 -2.67 -19.31
N SER A 108 2.57 -2.87 -17.96
CA SER A 108 1.32 -2.73 -17.19
C SER A 108 1.24 -1.50 -16.29
N ALA A 109 2.20 -0.58 -16.35
CA ALA A 109 2.22 0.62 -15.51
C ALA A 109 1.03 1.56 -15.76
N ASP A 110 0.42 1.52 -16.94
CA ASP A 110 -0.79 2.28 -17.29
C ASP A 110 -2.07 1.62 -16.76
N ALA A 111 -2.06 0.30 -16.61
CA ALA A 111 -3.20 -0.46 -16.09
C ALA A 111 -3.25 -0.49 -14.54
N PHE A 112 -2.09 -0.48 -13.87
CA PHE A 112 -1.95 -0.54 -12.42
C PHE A 112 -1.13 0.64 -11.86
N PRO A 113 -1.45 1.88 -12.21
CA PRO A 113 -0.59 3.03 -11.92
C PRO A 113 -0.45 3.32 -10.42
N ILE A 114 -1.42 2.95 -9.57
CA ILE A 114 -1.36 3.14 -8.12
C ILE A 114 -0.32 2.21 -7.52
N GLU A 115 -0.41 0.92 -7.83
CA GLU A 115 0.50 -0.12 -7.35
C GLU A 115 1.93 0.12 -7.83
N TYR A 116 2.08 0.43 -9.12
CA TYR A 116 3.39 0.74 -9.70
C TYR A 116 4.04 1.97 -9.06
N SER A 117 3.26 3.02 -8.79
CA SER A 117 3.77 4.20 -8.08
C SER A 117 4.18 3.86 -6.64
N ASP A 118 3.39 3.02 -5.94
CA ASP A 118 3.70 2.61 -4.57
C ASP A 118 4.95 1.73 -4.49
N ILE A 119 5.14 0.84 -5.47
CA ILE A 119 6.32 -0.01 -5.58
C ILE A 119 7.56 0.83 -5.95
N ALA A 120 7.42 1.77 -6.89
CA ALA A 120 8.52 2.65 -7.27
C ALA A 120 9.02 3.50 -6.09
N ASP A 121 8.11 4.00 -5.24
CA ASP A 121 8.45 4.84 -4.09
C ASP A 121 9.07 4.04 -2.93
N ALA A 122 8.63 2.77 -2.74
CA ALA A 122 9.07 1.98 -1.60
C ALA A 122 9.07 0.47 -1.91
N HIS A 123 10.25 -0.05 -2.21
CA HIS A 123 10.50 -1.48 -2.37
C HIS A 123 11.88 -1.86 -1.84
N LEU A 124 12.06 -3.16 -1.61
CA LEU A 124 13.35 -3.76 -1.27
C LEU A 124 13.61 -4.90 -2.22
N VAL A 125 14.70 -4.84 -2.94
CA VAL A 125 15.14 -5.94 -3.80
C VAL A 125 15.64 -7.09 -2.93
N LEU A 126 14.99 -8.24 -3.04
CA LEU A 126 15.37 -9.47 -2.34
C LEU A 126 16.20 -10.39 -3.24
N HIS A 127 16.00 -10.34 -4.56
CA HIS A 127 16.76 -11.09 -5.56
C HIS A 127 16.77 -10.36 -6.91
N GLY A 128 17.85 -10.53 -7.67
CA GLY A 128 18.01 -10.01 -9.03
C GLY A 128 18.40 -8.54 -9.09
N ASN A 129 18.18 -7.92 -10.24
CA ASN A 129 18.41 -6.49 -10.46
C ASN A 129 17.20 -5.67 -9.99
N ASP A 130 17.46 -4.42 -9.65
CA ASP A 130 16.39 -3.49 -9.34
C ASP A 130 15.68 -3.05 -10.62
N ILE A 131 14.62 -3.78 -10.97
CA ILE A 131 13.73 -3.45 -12.09
C ILE A 131 12.48 -2.68 -11.64
N PHE A 132 12.40 -2.35 -10.36
CA PHE A 132 11.30 -1.62 -9.76
C PHE A 132 11.57 -0.11 -9.74
N ALA A 133 12.84 0.27 -9.66
CA ALA A 133 13.25 1.68 -9.76
C ALA A 133 13.08 2.21 -11.19
N GLY A 134 12.78 3.50 -11.30
CA GLY A 134 12.67 4.18 -12.60
C GLY A 134 11.38 3.86 -13.37
N ILE A 135 10.37 3.27 -12.75
CA ILE A 135 9.05 3.09 -13.34
C ILE A 135 8.42 4.46 -13.55
N GLU A 136 8.02 4.75 -14.78
CA GLU A 136 7.30 5.98 -15.13
C GLU A 136 5.79 5.71 -15.20
N VAL A 137 5.05 6.33 -14.28
CA VAL A 137 3.60 6.32 -14.28
C VAL A 137 3.08 7.65 -14.81
N ARG A 138 2.29 7.62 -15.88
CA ARG A 138 1.74 8.84 -16.47
C ARG A 138 0.64 9.41 -15.55
N TRP A 139 0.67 10.73 -15.34
CA TRP A 139 -0.30 11.42 -14.49
C TRP A 139 -1.75 11.13 -14.90
N LYS A 140 -2.04 11.05 -16.21
CA LYS A 140 -3.40 10.78 -16.72
C LYS A 140 -3.92 9.40 -16.34
N ASP A 141 -3.06 8.38 -16.37
CA ASP A 141 -3.43 7.01 -16.02
C ASP A 141 -3.65 6.91 -14.51
N LEU A 142 -2.74 7.46 -13.72
CA LEU A 142 -2.89 7.53 -12.27
C LEU A 142 -4.17 8.29 -11.88
N ARG A 143 -4.47 9.41 -12.53
CA ARG A 143 -5.68 10.21 -12.27
C ARG A 143 -6.95 9.42 -12.56
N LEU A 144 -7.02 8.74 -13.71
CA LEU A 144 -8.19 7.97 -14.12
C LEU A 144 -8.45 6.80 -13.18
N ILE A 145 -7.42 6.00 -12.88
CA ILE A 145 -7.56 4.82 -12.02
C ILE A 145 -7.80 5.23 -10.56
N CYS A 146 -7.13 6.26 -10.06
CA CYS A 146 -7.36 6.76 -8.69
C CYS A 146 -8.81 7.26 -8.52
N GLU A 147 -9.36 7.96 -9.51
CA GLU A 147 -10.76 8.39 -9.49
C GLU A 147 -11.72 7.20 -9.48
N HIS A 148 -11.49 6.25 -10.38
CA HIS A 148 -12.30 5.03 -10.47
C HIS A 148 -12.30 4.26 -9.15
N GLU A 149 -11.11 4.00 -8.60
CA GLU A 149 -10.96 3.26 -7.34
C GLU A 149 -11.59 4.02 -6.15
N LEU A 150 -11.31 5.33 -6.02
CA LEU A 150 -11.86 6.11 -4.92
C LEU A 150 -13.39 6.14 -4.95
N LYS A 151 -14.00 6.34 -6.12
CA LYS A 151 -15.46 6.32 -6.28
C LYS A 151 -16.05 4.93 -6.03
N SER A 152 -15.42 3.89 -6.53
CA SER A 152 -15.85 2.50 -6.31
C SER A 152 -15.79 2.11 -4.83
N LYS A 153 -14.68 2.41 -4.14
CA LYS A 153 -14.53 2.14 -2.71
C LYS A 153 -15.47 2.99 -1.85
N LYS A 154 -15.72 4.25 -2.23
CA LYS A 154 -16.72 5.11 -1.59
C LYS A 154 -18.12 4.52 -1.68
N ILE A 155 -18.54 4.01 -2.84
CA ILE A 155 -19.84 3.36 -3.02
C ILE A 155 -19.91 2.09 -2.18
N ALA A 156 -18.94 1.20 -2.30
CA ALA A 156 -18.91 -0.04 -1.53
C ALA A 156 -18.90 0.21 0.00
N LEU A 157 -18.20 1.25 0.48
CA LEU A 157 -18.22 1.63 1.88
C LEU A 157 -19.64 2.06 2.32
N ARG A 158 -20.35 2.85 1.51
CA ARG A 158 -21.72 3.28 1.80
C ARG A 158 -22.71 2.12 1.84
N GLU A 159 -22.59 1.18 0.90
CA GLU A 159 -23.44 -0.04 0.89
C GLU A 159 -23.22 -0.86 2.17
N ARG A 160 -21.97 -1.08 2.56
CA ARG A 160 -21.65 -1.81 3.79
C ARG A 160 -22.02 -1.03 5.05
N TYR A 161 -21.91 0.30 5.03
CA TYR A 161 -22.33 1.17 6.12
C TYR A 161 -23.83 1.03 6.39
N LEU A 162 -24.68 0.99 5.33
CA LEU A 162 -26.13 0.78 5.47
C LEU A 162 -26.46 -0.53 6.21
N LEU A 163 -25.65 -1.56 6.03
CA LEU A 163 -25.84 -2.86 6.68
C LEU A 163 -25.30 -2.87 8.12
N ALA A 164 -24.21 -2.14 8.39
CA ALA A 164 -23.53 -2.13 9.68
C ALA A 164 -24.03 -1.03 10.64
N ALA A 165 -24.85 -0.08 10.17
CA ALA A 165 -25.24 1.13 10.92
C ALA A 165 -25.91 0.86 12.27
N GLU A 166 -26.67 -0.22 12.39
CA GLU A 166 -27.37 -0.62 13.61
C GLU A 166 -26.49 -1.35 14.62
N THR A 167 -25.27 -1.75 14.21
CA THR A 167 -24.34 -2.55 15.03
C THR A 167 -23.00 -1.84 15.17
N PRO A 168 -22.75 -1.09 16.28
CA PRO A 168 -21.52 -0.30 16.45
C PRO A 168 -20.22 -1.09 16.25
N ALA A 169 -20.19 -2.36 16.66
CA ALA A 169 -19.02 -3.22 16.49
C ALA A 169 -18.76 -3.56 15.02
N GLU A 170 -19.80 -3.85 14.21
CA GLU A 170 -19.66 -4.12 12.79
C GLU A 170 -19.27 -2.85 12.02
N LEU A 171 -19.82 -1.72 12.42
CA LEU A 171 -19.45 -0.43 11.86
C LEU A 171 -17.97 -0.12 12.14
N GLY A 172 -17.50 -0.35 13.35
CA GLY A 172 -16.10 -0.19 13.71
C GLY A 172 -15.17 -1.11 12.90
N MET A 173 -15.55 -2.39 12.73
CA MET A 173 -14.80 -3.32 11.87
C MET A 173 -14.78 -2.88 10.42
N LEU A 174 -15.87 -2.36 9.88
CA LEU A 174 -15.93 -1.80 8.53
C LEU A 174 -14.94 -0.65 8.34
N LEU A 175 -14.93 0.32 9.27
CA LEU A 175 -14.03 1.47 9.20
C LEU A 175 -12.57 1.02 9.30
N THR A 176 -12.22 0.21 10.29
CA THR A 176 -10.84 -0.27 10.51
C THR A 176 -10.33 -1.15 9.38
N SER A 177 -11.18 -1.97 8.75
CA SER A 177 -10.77 -2.78 7.59
C SER A 177 -10.60 -1.95 6.30
N SER A 178 -11.24 -0.78 6.20
CA SER A 178 -11.20 0.06 5.00
C SER A 178 -10.04 1.07 4.97
N ILE A 179 -9.48 1.44 6.14
CA ILE A 179 -8.55 2.58 6.25
C ILE A 179 -7.29 2.40 5.40
N SER A 180 -6.73 1.19 5.33
CA SER A 180 -5.51 0.92 4.54
C SER A 180 -5.72 1.20 3.06
N THR A 181 -6.89 0.85 2.52
CA THR A 181 -7.26 1.14 1.13
C THR A 181 -7.33 2.65 0.88
N PHE A 182 -7.96 3.41 1.77
CA PHE A 182 -8.04 4.86 1.61
C PHE A 182 -6.69 5.55 1.78
N VAL A 183 -5.82 5.08 2.67
CA VAL A 183 -4.45 5.59 2.80
C VAL A 183 -3.64 5.37 1.51
N ALA A 184 -3.77 4.21 0.86
CA ALA A 184 -3.12 3.95 -0.43
C ALA A 184 -3.63 4.92 -1.53
N LEU A 185 -4.94 5.16 -1.59
CA LEU A 185 -5.54 6.15 -2.50
C LEU A 185 -5.07 7.58 -2.18
N PHE A 186 -4.96 7.93 -0.91
CA PHE A 186 -4.44 9.23 -0.47
C PHE A 186 -2.98 9.44 -0.89
N ARG A 187 -2.15 8.40 -0.87
CA ARG A 187 -0.78 8.45 -1.43
C ARG A 187 -0.81 8.75 -2.94
N ALA A 188 -1.69 8.10 -3.71
CA ALA A 188 -1.87 8.41 -5.12
C ALA A 188 -2.34 9.85 -5.34
N MET A 189 -3.23 10.36 -4.47
CA MET A 189 -3.70 11.75 -4.54
C MET A 189 -2.59 12.76 -4.23
N HIS A 190 -1.66 12.46 -3.32
CA HIS A 190 -0.45 13.29 -3.11
C HIS A 190 0.36 13.44 -4.41
N ARG A 191 0.61 12.31 -5.11
CA ARG A 191 1.34 12.33 -6.40
C ARG A 191 0.60 13.14 -7.46
N LEU A 192 -0.72 12.98 -7.53
CA LEU A 192 -1.56 13.76 -8.45
C LEU A 192 -1.54 15.25 -8.13
N GLY A 193 -1.43 15.62 -6.86
CA GLY A 193 -1.22 16.99 -6.39
C GLY A 193 0.21 17.50 -6.54
N GLY A 194 1.14 16.68 -7.09
CA GLY A 194 2.54 17.07 -7.33
C GLY A 194 3.45 17.01 -6.10
N THR A 195 3.04 16.28 -5.07
CA THR A 195 3.85 16.08 -3.87
C THR A 195 4.24 14.61 -3.71
N THR A 196 5.45 14.35 -3.24
CA THR A 196 5.85 13.00 -2.84
C THR A 196 5.05 12.60 -1.61
N PRO A 197 4.35 11.44 -1.61
CA PRO A 197 3.61 11.02 -0.45
C PRO A 197 4.55 10.77 0.74
N PRO A 198 4.20 11.22 1.95
CA PRO A 198 4.95 10.88 3.15
C PRO A 198 5.03 9.37 3.37
N VAL A 199 6.09 8.91 4.03
CA VAL A 199 6.24 7.50 4.41
C VAL A 199 5.15 7.13 5.42
N ASP A 200 4.99 7.92 6.47
CA ASP A 200 4.07 7.67 7.58
C ASP A 200 2.60 7.91 7.20
N SER A 201 1.75 6.92 7.46
CA SER A 201 0.32 6.95 7.11
C SER A 201 -0.47 8.07 7.80
N ARG A 202 -0.09 8.46 9.04
CA ARG A 202 -0.73 9.59 9.75
C ARG A 202 -0.42 10.90 9.05
N THR A 203 0.81 11.07 8.63
CA THR A 203 1.27 12.26 7.89
C THR A 203 0.60 12.33 6.50
N VAL A 204 0.43 11.19 5.81
CA VAL A 204 -0.34 11.12 4.55
C VAL A 204 -1.75 11.67 4.74
N ILE A 205 -2.47 11.18 5.75
CA ILE A 205 -3.84 11.63 6.05
C ILE A 205 -3.85 13.12 6.38
N THR A 206 -2.99 13.57 7.29
CA THR A 206 -3.00 14.95 7.80
C THR A 206 -2.67 15.96 6.71
N GLN A 207 -1.67 15.69 5.88
CA GLN A 207 -1.27 16.60 4.80
C GLN A 207 -2.32 16.64 3.69
N LEU A 208 -2.88 15.48 3.30
CA LEU A 208 -3.95 15.47 2.31
C LEU A 208 -5.20 16.18 2.84
N ALA A 209 -5.54 16.00 4.11
CA ALA A 209 -6.66 16.68 4.75
C ALA A 209 -6.50 18.21 4.68
N GLY A 210 -5.29 18.72 4.90
CA GLY A 210 -4.99 20.15 4.73
C GLY A 210 -5.13 20.61 3.28
N THR A 211 -4.72 19.79 2.32
CA THR A 211 -4.79 20.11 0.88
C THR A 211 -6.22 20.04 0.34
N ALA A 212 -6.97 19.00 0.69
CA ALA A 212 -8.34 18.76 0.22
C ALA A 212 -9.41 19.39 1.12
N SER A 213 -9.03 19.96 2.28
CA SER A 213 -9.90 20.66 3.24
C SER A 213 -10.95 19.75 3.90
N PHE A 214 -10.55 18.59 4.42
CA PHE A 214 -11.38 17.74 5.29
C PHE A 214 -10.75 17.56 6.69
N ASP A 215 -11.57 17.10 7.65
CA ASP A 215 -11.10 16.83 9.02
C ASP A 215 -10.32 15.51 9.07
N PRO A 216 -9.03 15.48 9.47
CA PRO A 216 -8.24 14.27 9.58
C PRO A 216 -8.59 13.41 10.81
N ASP A 217 -9.18 13.97 11.88
CA ASP A 217 -9.35 13.28 13.17
C ASP A 217 -10.10 11.94 13.06
N PRO A 218 -11.21 11.81 12.32
CA PRO A 218 -11.91 10.55 12.13
C PRO A 218 -11.00 9.45 11.54
N PHE A 219 -10.18 9.79 10.56
CA PHE A 219 -9.24 8.85 9.94
C PHE A 219 -8.12 8.46 10.89
N LEU A 220 -7.58 9.42 11.63
CA LEU A 220 -6.50 9.18 12.60
C LEU A 220 -6.96 8.27 13.74
N ARG A 221 -8.21 8.43 14.21
CA ARG A 221 -8.81 7.55 15.23
C ARG A 221 -9.03 6.14 14.72
N VAL A 222 -9.56 5.99 13.49
CA VAL A 222 -9.71 4.68 12.85
C VAL A 222 -8.35 4.01 12.63
N LEU A 223 -7.36 4.77 12.15
CA LEU A 223 -5.99 4.29 11.96
C LEU A 223 -5.35 3.82 13.28
N THR A 224 -5.53 4.61 14.36
CA THR A 224 -5.04 4.24 15.70
C THR A 224 -5.67 2.93 16.18
N ALA A 225 -7.00 2.80 16.10
CA ALA A 225 -7.70 1.60 16.52
C ALA A 225 -7.21 0.34 15.76
N ARG A 226 -7.00 0.47 14.43
CA ARG A 226 -6.42 -0.62 13.62
C ARG A 226 -5.00 -0.97 14.07
N ASP A 227 -4.15 0.05 14.24
CA ASP A 227 -2.74 -0.12 14.54
C ASP A 227 -2.49 -0.72 15.93
N GLU A 228 -3.36 -0.41 16.88
CA GLU A 228 -3.31 -0.92 18.26
C GLU A 228 -4.10 -2.22 18.44
N GLY A 229 -4.85 -2.66 17.41
CA GLY A 229 -5.75 -3.80 17.53
C GLY A 229 -6.89 -3.56 18.53
N THR A 230 -7.19 -2.29 18.84
CA THR A 230 -8.24 -1.93 19.80
C THR A 230 -9.61 -1.92 19.14
N PRO A 231 -10.67 -2.50 19.76
CA PRO A 231 -12.00 -2.45 19.20
C PRO A 231 -12.51 -1.01 19.03
N LEU A 232 -13.03 -0.69 17.86
CA LEU A 232 -13.75 0.55 17.59
C LEU A 232 -15.24 0.21 17.47
N SER A 233 -16.10 0.95 18.16
CA SER A 233 -17.55 0.68 18.17
C SER A 233 -18.35 2.00 18.15
N PRO A 234 -18.25 2.80 17.08
CA PRO A 234 -18.98 4.06 16.98
C PRO A 234 -20.46 3.81 16.67
N ALA A 235 -21.35 4.64 17.21
CA ALA A 235 -22.71 4.72 16.71
C ALA A 235 -22.71 5.33 15.28
N ALA A 236 -23.78 5.13 14.51
CA ALA A 236 -23.85 5.62 13.15
C ALA A 236 -23.81 7.16 13.03
N ASP A 237 -24.26 7.86 14.06
CA ASP A 237 -24.22 9.32 14.20
C ASP A 237 -22.96 9.85 14.91
N ASP A 238 -22.06 8.96 15.34
CA ASP A 238 -20.80 9.35 15.96
C ASP A 238 -19.92 10.16 14.99
N PRO A 239 -19.27 11.23 15.46
CA PRO A 239 -18.38 12.07 14.63
C PRO A 239 -17.28 11.30 13.92
N VAL A 240 -16.80 10.16 14.47
CA VAL A 240 -15.83 9.31 13.78
C VAL A 240 -16.43 8.67 12.54
N ALA A 241 -17.62 8.09 12.64
CA ALA A 241 -18.27 7.41 11.53
C ALA A 241 -18.73 8.39 10.46
N THR A 242 -19.43 9.46 10.86
CA THR A 242 -19.94 10.48 9.94
C THR A 242 -18.81 11.30 9.29
N GLY A 243 -17.80 11.69 10.08
CA GLY A 243 -16.63 12.43 9.59
C GLY A 243 -15.77 11.62 8.64
N TYR A 244 -15.61 10.31 8.88
CA TYR A 244 -14.89 9.41 7.96
C TYR A 244 -15.54 9.37 6.57
N LEU A 245 -16.87 9.20 6.50
CA LEU A 245 -17.61 9.23 5.22
C LEU A 245 -17.57 10.61 4.55
N ALA A 246 -17.71 11.67 5.34
CA ALA A 246 -17.65 13.04 4.85
C ALA A 246 -16.27 13.36 4.25
N GLY A 247 -15.19 12.99 4.95
CA GLY A 247 -13.83 13.22 4.49
C GLY A 247 -13.51 12.49 3.17
N ILE A 248 -13.97 11.23 3.02
CA ILE A 248 -13.84 10.50 1.73
C ILE A 248 -14.59 11.23 0.62
N THR A 249 -15.75 11.81 0.92
CA THR A 249 -16.52 12.55 -0.09
C THR A 249 -15.77 13.81 -0.51
N VAL A 250 -15.27 14.61 0.45
CA VAL A 250 -14.48 15.80 0.17
C VAL A 250 -13.20 15.47 -0.61
N ALA A 251 -12.49 14.41 -0.23
CA ALA A 251 -11.32 13.93 -0.96
C ALA A 251 -11.66 13.54 -2.42
N SER A 252 -12.82 12.89 -2.63
CA SER A 252 -13.31 12.55 -3.98
C SER A 252 -13.61 13.81 -4.81
N ASP A 253 -14.23 14.82 -4.22
CA ASP A 253 -14.58 16.06 -4.89
C ASP A 253 -13.30 16.88 -5.23
N TRP A 254 -12.31 16.87 -4.33
CA TRP A 254 -11.00 17.46 -4.61
C TRP A 254 -10.31 16.79 -5.79
N LEU A 255 -10.29 15.45 -5.83
CA LEU A 255 -9.71 14.69 -6.93
C LEU A 255 -10.41 14.99 -8.26
N ASP A 256 -11.75 15.12 -8.26
CA ASP A 256 -12.53 15.47 -9.44
C ASP A 256 -12.17 16.86 -9.99
N GLY A 257 -11.80 17.79 -9.10
CA GLY A 257 -11.36 19.14 -9.46
C GLY A 257 -9.98 19.23 -10.13
N LEU A 258 -9.18 18.17 -10.11
CA LEU A 258 -7.85 18.18 -10.73
C LEU A 258 -7.97 18.09 -12.27
N SER A 259 -7.57 19.15 -12.97
CA SER A 259 -7.68 19.26 -14.43
C SER A 259 -6.40 18.92 -15.19
N GLY A 260 -5.26 18.78 -14.52
CA GLY A 260 -3.96 18.47 -15.12
C GLY A 260 -2.85 18.34 -14.09
N PRO A 261 -1.65 17.92 -14.51
CA PRO A 261 -0.52 17.86 -13.60
C PRO A 261 -0.21 19.26 -13.05
N PRO A 262 0.23 19.34 -11.78
CA PRO A 262 0.59 20.62 -11.17
C PRO A 262 1.70 21.28 -12.00
N VAL A 263 1.56 22.58 -12.21
CA VAL A 263 2.61 23.37 -12.84
C VAL A 263 3.77 23.45 -11.85
N VAL A 264 4.85 22.73 -12.13
CA VAL A 264 6.10 22.90 -11.38
C VAL A 264 6.54 24.35 -11.60
N GLY A 265 6.30 25.20 -10.62
CA GLY A 265 6.77 26.58 -10.66
C GLY A 265 8.28 26.55 -10.85
N SER A 266 8.76 27.12 -11.94
CA SER A 266 10.17 27.38 -12.14
C SER A 266 10.62 28.27 -10.98
N GLY A 267 11.27 27.64 -9.98
CA GLY A 267 11.88 28.37 -8.89
C GLY A 267 12.82 29.41 -9.49
N THR A 268 12.48 30.66 -9.31
CA THR A 268 13.37 31.77 -9.57
C THR A 268 14.60 31.59 -8.71
N SER A 269 15.72 31.52 -9.39
CA SER A 269 17.11 31.48 -8.88
C SER A 269 17.38 32.57 -7.89
#